data_9195963a12121e961dc56db710e8c4d1
#
_entry.id   9195963a12121e961dc56db710e8c4d1
#
_cell.length_a   1.000
_cell.length_b   1.000
_cell.length_c   1.000
_cell.angle_alpha   90.00
_cell.angle_beta   90.00
_cell.angle_gamma   90.00
#
_symmetry.space_group_name_H-M   'P 1'
#
loop_
_entity.id
_entity.type
_entity.pdbx_description
1 polymer ?
#
loop_
_entity_poly.entity_id
_entity_poly.type
_entity_poly.pdbx_seq_one_letter_code
_entity_poly.pdbx_strand_id
1 'polypeptide(L)'
;GDPTDRYFTNISWAPDEKSLYLIEVNRDQNHAKLCQYNAETGEPMGVLYEEMHPKYVEPQNPIVFLPWDPTKFIYQSQRDGYNHLYLFETNAANMKGETYNSANGGSYFQAGKVKQLTKGNWLVSEILGFNTKRKEVIFTAVEGLRSGHFAVNVSNGKISEPFENCKESEHSGTLSASGTYLIDRYSTKDQPRVINLVDTKNFKETANLLTAENPYDGYQMPSIETGTIKAADGTTDLHYRLMKPANFDPAKKYPVIVYVYGGPHAQCVTGGWQNGARGWDTYMASKGYIMFTIDNRGSSNRGLTFENATFRRLGIEEGKDQVKGVEFLKSLPYVDSERIGVHGWSFGGHMTTALMLRYPEIFKVGVAGGPVIDWGYYEVMYGERYMDTPESNPEGYKECNLKNLAGQLEGHLLIIHD
;
A
#
# COMPACT_ATOMS: atom_id res chain seq x y z
N GLY A 1 -14.92 -10.05 31.38
CA GLY A 1 -14.41 -10.40 30.03
C GLY A 1 -13.23 -11.35 30.11
N ASP A 2 -12.96 -11.96 29.00
CA ASP A 2 -11.81 -12.83 28.78
C ASP A 2 -10.50 -11.98 28.82
N PRO A 3 -9.47 -12.37 29.59
CA PRO A 3 -8.23 -11.63 29.74
C PRO A 3 -7.22 -11.84 28.60
N THR A 4 -7.58 -12.59 27.54
CA THR A 4 -6.67 -12.87 26.41
C THR A 4 -6.32 -11.57 25.67
N ASP A 5 -5.04 -11.32 25.50
CA ASP A 5 -4.54 -10.20 24.70
C ASP A 5 -4.88 -10.39 23.23
N ARG A 6 -5.67 -9.48 22.68
CA ARG A 6 -6.08 -9.46 21.27
C ARG A 6 -6.61 -8.11 20.86
N TYR A 7 -6.67 -7.91 19.53
CA TYR A 7 -7.26 -6.74 18.91
C TYR A 7 -8.63 -7.07 18.36
N PHE A 8 -9.55 -6.10 18.44
CA PHE A 8 -10.86 -6.14 17.80
C PHE A 8 -10.91 -5.06 16.73
N THR A 9 -11.21 -5.45 15.50
CA THR A 9 -11.17 -4.52 14.35
C THR A 9 -12.27 -4.85 13.34
N ASN A 10 -12.48 -3.97 12.38
CA ASN A 10 -13.34 -4.19 11.20
C ASN A 10 -14.78 -4.59 11.57
N ILE A 11 -15.40 -3.80 12.44
CA ILE A 11 -16.75 -4.03 12.95
C ILE A 11 -17.79 -3.74 11.84
N SER A 12 -18.75 -4.66 11.70
CA SER A 12 -19.88 -4.54 10.75
C SER A 12 -21.16 -5.03 11.40
N TRP A 13 -22.23 -4.25 11.24
CA TRP A 13 -23.58 -4.68 11.61
C TRP A 13 -24.20 -5.56 10.52
N ALA A 14 -24.91 -6.61 10.93
CA ALA A 14 -25.83 -7.29 10.02
C ALA A 14 -26.97 -6.33 9.62
N PRO A 15 -27.52 -6.45 8.39
CA PRO A 15 -28.61 -5.57 7.95
C PRO A 15 -29.88 -5.65 8.79
N ASP A 16 -30.09 -6.71 9.54
CA ASP A 16 -31.23 -6.90 10.46
C ASP A 16 -30.94 -6.42 11.89
N GLU A 17 -29.74 -5.89 12.15
CA GLU A 17 -29.24 -5.40 13.43
C GLU A 17 -29.21 -6.46 14.58
N LYS A 18 -29.36 -7.76 14.24
CA LYS A 18 -29.36 -8.85 15.22
C LYS A 18 -27.99 -9.47 15.47
N SER A 19 -27.07 -9.26 14.55
CA SER A 19 -25.70 -9.76 14.66
C SER A 19 -24.68 -8.65 14.42
N LEU A 20 -23.58 -8.76 15.14
CA LEU A 20 -22.37 -7.97 14.95
C LEU A 20 -21.27 -8.88 14.42
N TYR A 21 -20.57 -8.42 13.41
CA TYR A 21 -19.39 -9.10 12.89
C TYR A 21 -18.16 -8.24 13.17
N LEU A 22 -17.09 -8.90 13.60
CA LEU A 22 -15.81 -8.23 13.82
C LEU A 22 -14.68 -9.23 13.60
N ILE A 23 -13.48 -8.69 13.42
CA ILE A 23 -12.28 -9.50 13.31
C ILE A 23 -11.52 -9.42 14.62
N GLU A 24 -11.26 -10.58 15.22
CA GLU A 24 -10.33 -10.75 16.32
C GLU A 24 -8.96 -11.08 15.76
N VAL A 25 -7.93 -10.34 16.19
CA VAL A 25 -6.54 -10.61 15.82
C VAL A 25 -5.77 -10.88 17.10
N ASN A 26 -4.99 -11.98 17.14
CA ASN A 26 -4.16 -12.28 18.31
C ASN A 26 -3.07 -11.22 18.51
N ARG A 27 -2.43 -11.20 19.68
CA ARG A 27 -1.36 -10.23 20.01
C ARG A 27 -0.22 -10.28 19.02
N ASP A 28 0.19 -11.45 18.58
CA ASP A 28 1.27 -11.64 17.58
C ASP A 28 0.86 -11.21 16.17
N GLN A 29 -0.41 -10.84 15.97
CA GLN A 29 -0.98 -10.38 14.70
C GLN A 29 -0.75 -11.32 13.50
N ASN A 30 -0.59 -12.59 13.77
CA ASN A 30 -0.40 -13.65 12.77
C ASN A 30 -1.60 -14.60 12.62
N HIS A 31 -2.67 -14.36 13.38
CA HIS A 31 -3.92 -15.10 13.34
C HIS A 31 -5.12 -14.15 13.49
N ALA A 32 -5.93 -14.05 12.45
CA ALA A 32 -7.15 -13.27 12.41
C ALA A 32 -8.38 -14.16 12.29
N LYS A 33 -9.47 -13.84 13.01
CA LYS A 33 -10.73 -14.59 13.03
C LYS A 33 -11.89 -13.65 12.72
N LEU A 34 -12.70 -13.96 11.71
CA LEU A 34 -13.98 -13.30 11.48
C LEU A 34 -15.03 -13.96 12.36
N CYS A 35 -15.47 -13.26 13.39
CA CYS A 35 -16.39 -13.72 14.42
C CYS A 35 -17.76 -13.05 14.26
N GLN A 36 -18.81 -13.83 14.57
CA GLN A 36 -20.18 -13.34 14.68
C GLN A 36 -20.63 -13.32 16.15
N TYR A 37 -21.25 -12.26 16.55
CA TYR A 37 -21.80 -12.05 17.90
C TYR A 37 -23.28 -11.71 17.83
N ASN A 38 -24.04 -12.13 18.85
CA ASN A 38 -25.41 -11.68 19.04
C ASN A 38 -25.39 -10.20 19.49
N ALA A 39 -26.10 -9.33 18.79
CA ALA A 39 -26.05 -7.89 19.03
C ALA A 39 -26.75 -7.46 20.34
N GLU A 40 -27.71 -8.26 20.84
CA GLU A 40 -28.45 -7.96 22.06
C GLU A 40 -27.71 -8.45 23.31
N THR A 41 -27.14 -9.66 23.24
CA THR A 41 -26.53 -10.32 24.43
C THR A 41 -25.01 -10.18 24.48
N GLY A 42 -24.35 -9.89 23.34
CA GLY A 42 -22.90 -9.90 23.21
C GLY A 42 -22.29 -11.31 23.16
N GLU A 43 -23.10 -12.36 23.14
CA GLU A 43 -22.60 -13.74 23.14
C GLU A 43 -22.02 -14.12 21.77
N PRO A 44 -20.89 -14.85 21.73
CA PRO A 44 -20.32 -15.34 20.49
C PRO A 44 -21.22 -16.39 19.82
N MET A 45 -21.47 -16.22 18.53
CA MET A 45 -22.29 -17.13 17.74
C MET A 45 -21.46 -18.13 16.93
N GLY A 46 -20.20 -17.77 16.62
CA GLY A 46 -19.27 -18.64 15.92
C GLY A 46 -18.23 -17.90 15.09
N VAL A 47 -17.32 -18.67 14.51
CA VAL A 47 -16.25 -18.21 13.62
C VAL A 47 -16.56 -18.64 12.20
N LEU A 48 -16.53 -17.69 11.26
CA LEU A 48 -16.82 -17.93 9.85
C LEU A 48 -15.55 -18.19 9.04
N TYR A 49 -14.46 -17.53 9.44
CA TYR A 49 -13.20 -17.56 8.73
C TYR A 49 -12.05 -17.29 9.68
N GLU A 50 -10.93 -17.98 9.46
CA GLU A 50 -9.67 -17.67 10.13
C GLU A 50 -8.57 -17.58 9.07
N GLU A 51 -7.61 -16.69 9.27
CA GLU A 51 -6.44 -16.54 8.44
C GLU A 51 -5.19 -16.53 9.31
N MET A 52 -4.21 -17.34 8.95
CA MET A 52 -2.95 -17.46 9.66
C MET A 52 -1.80 -17.30 8.68
N HIS A 53 -0.77 -16.59 9.10
CA HIS A 53 0.44 -16.39 8.29
C HIS A 53 1.68 -16.43 9.18
N PRO A 54 2.83 -17.03 8.73
CA PRO A 54 4.05 -17.10 9.55
C PRO A 54 4.63 -15.74 9.94
N LYS A 55 4.30 -14.68 9.20
CA LYS A 55 4.73 -13.31 9.48
C LYS A 55 3.62 -12.54 10.18
N TYR A 56 2.66 -12.02 9.43
CA TYR A 56 1.49 -11.33 9.97
C TYR A 56 0.29 -11.44 9.04
N VAL A 57 -0.91 -11.25 9.59
CA VAL A 57 -2.17 -11.07 8.89
C VAL A 57 -2.69 -9.68 9.21
N GLU A 58 -3.06 -8.95 8.17
CA GLU A 58 -3.60 -7.60 8.31
C GLU A 58 -4.98 -7.51 7.67
N PRO A 59 -6.07 -7.62 8.46
CA PRO A 59 -7.42 -7.39 7.98
C PRO A 59 -7.61 -5.92 7.59
N GLN A 60 -7.82 -5.65 6.31
CA GLN A 60 -7.80 -4.28 5.79
C GLN A 60 -9.16 -3.59 5.84
N ASN A 61 -10.26 -4.33 5.67
CA ASN A 61 -11.57 -3.74 5.54
C ASN A 61 -12.65 -4.54 6.29
N PRO A 62 -13.70 -3.86 6.79
CA PRO A 62 -14.90 -4.52 7.29
C PRO A 62 -15.60 -5.34 6.18
N ILE A 63 -16.38 -6.35 6.57
CA ILE A 63 -17.25 -7.06 5.63
C ILE A 63 -18.34 -6.13 5.10
N VAL A 64 -18.78 -6.37 3.86
CA VAL A 64 -19.83 -5.58 3.20
C VAL A 64 -20.95 -6.50 2.74
N PHE A 65 -22.16 -6.33 3.32
CA PHE A 65 -23.32 -7.14 2.98
C PHE A 65 -23.86 -6.82 1.60
N LEU A 66 -24.38 -7.85 0.91
CA LEU A 66 -25.06 -7.68 -0.37
C LEU A 66 -26.44 -7.04 -0.14
N PRO A 67 -26.74 -5.88 -0.76
CA PRO A 67 -28.02 -5.20 -0.52
C PRO A 67 -29.25 -5.95 -1.05
N TRP A 68 -29.06 -6.96 -1.89
CA TRP A 68 -30.16 -7.81 -2.44
C TRP A 68 -30.23 -9.21 -1.80
N ASP A 69 -29.27 -9.55 -0.94
CA ASP A 69 -29.19 -10.83 -0.24
C ASP A 69 -28.44 -10.64 1.08
N PRO A 70 -29.15 -10.26 2.15
CA PRO A 70 -28.52 -9.98 3.45
C PRO A 70 -27.95 -11.21 4.15
N THR A 71 -28.13 -12.40 3.57
CA THR A 71 -27.50 -13.63 4.03
C THR A 71 -26.10 -13.82 3.48
N LYS A 72 -25.60 -12.86 2.66
CA LYS A 72 -24.29 -12.93 2.05
C LYS A 72 -23.53 -11.60 2.18
N PHE A 73 -22.22 -11.71 2.28
CA PHE A 73 -21.33 -10.57 2.37
C PHE A 73 -20.04 -10.80 1.58
N ILE A 74 -19.37 -9.69 1.28
CA ILE A 74 -18.03 -9.68 0.69
C ILE A 74 -17.01 -9.50 1.81
N TYR A 75 -15.99 -10.34 1.82
CA TYR A 75 -14.79 -10.23 2.64
C TYR A 75 -13.57 -10.04 1.73
N GLN A 76 -12.60 -9.23 2.17
CA GLN A 76 -11.34 -9.02 1.48
C GLN A 76 -10.22 -9.76 2.20
N SER A 77 -9.39 -10.48 1.44
CA SER A 77 -8.27 -11.27 1.98
C SER A 77 -7.09 -11.29 1.02
N GLN A 78 -5.88 -11.31 1.57
CA GLN A 78 -4.62 -11.48 0.84
C GLN A 78 -4.15 -12.94 0.77
N ARG A 79 -5.03 -13.91 1.05
CA ARG A 79 -4.68 -15.36 1.14
C ARG A 79 -4.11 -15.97 -0.13
N ASP A 80 -4.31 -15.35 -1.28
CA ASP A 80 -3.68 -15.75 -2.55
C ASP A 80 -2.51 -14.87 -2.99
N GLY A 81 -2.03 -13.99 -2.10
CA GLY A 81 -0.89 -13.10 -2.30
C GLY A 81 -1.26 -11.65 -2.62
N TYR A 82 -2.50 -11.40 -3.05
CA TYR A 82 -3.04 -10.07 -3.33
C TYR A 82 -4.40 -9.89 -2.65
N ASN A 83 -4.79 -8.65 -2.35
CA ASN A 83 -6.09 -8.36 -1.75
C ASN A 83 -7.20 -8.57 -2.78
N HIS A 84 -8.04 -9.60 -2.56
CA HIS A 84 -9.14 -9.97 -3.44
C HIS A 84 -10.47 -10.13 -2.70
N LEU A 85 -11.55 -10.19 -3.49
CA LEU A 85 -12.93 -10.27 -3.01
C LEU A 85 -13.39 -11.73 -2.91
N TYR A 86 -13.97 -12.07 -1.77
CA TYR A 86 -14.53 -13.39 -1.46
C TYR A 86 -15.97 -13.24 -0.98
N LEU A 87 -16.88 -14.06 -1.53
CA LEU A 87 -18.29 -14.12 -1.15
C LEU A 87 -18.49 -15.18 -0.09
N PHE A 88 -19.04 -14.79 1.05
CA PHE A 88 -19.39 -15.63 2.19
C PHE A 88 -20.90 -15.65 2.45
N GLU A 89 -21.36 -16.64 3.21
CA GLU A 89 -22.72 -16.74 3.74
C GLU A 89 -22.75 -16.56 5.25
N THR A 90 -23.78 -15.86 5.77
CA THR A 90 -23.88 -15.53 7.21
C THR A 90 -24.17 -16.74 8.10
N ASN A 91 -24.76 -17.80 7.56
CA ASN A 91 -25.03 -19.05 8.30
C ASN A 91 -23.80 -19.95 8.41
N ALA A 92 -22.68 -19.55 7.84
CA ALA A 92 -21.45 -20.35 7.82
C ALA A 92 -20.90 -20.64 9.24
N ALA A 93 -21.15 -19.76 10.22
CA ALA A 93 -20.73 -19.95 11.63
C ALA A 93 -21.23 -21.27 12.25
N ASN A 94 -22.32 -21.82 11.73
CA ASN A 94 -22.93 -23.09 12.19
C ASN A 94 -22.57 -24.29 11.30
N MET A 95 -21.72 -24.08 10.28
CA MET A 95 -21.32 -25.13 9.35
C MET A 95 -19.96 -25.73 9.75
N LYS A 96 -19.74 -26.98 9.35
CA LYS A 96 -18.40 -27.56 9.40
C LYS A 96 -17.49 -26.79 8.45
N GLY A 97 -16.29 -26.48 8.90
CA GLY A 97 -15.27 -25.83 8.09
C GLY A 97 -14.09 -26.75 7.83
N GLU A 98 -13.24 -26.30 6.91
CA GLU A 98 -12.00 -26.96 6.53
C GLU A 98 -10.85 -25.96 6.52
N THR A 99 -9.64 -26.48 6.77
CA THR A 99 -8.42 -25.68 6.72
C THR A 99 -7.68 -25.96 5.41
N TYR A 100 -7.21 -24.90 4.79
CA TYR A 100 -6.50 -24.92 3.51
C TYR A 100 -5.16 -24.18 3.64
N ASN A 101 -4.17 -24.56 2.84
CA ASN A 101 -2.95 -23.79 2.67
C ASN A 101 -3.20 -22.58 1.76
N SER A 102 -2.67 -21.44 2.15
CA SER A 102 -2.70 -20.22 1.35
C SER A 102 -1.55 -20.21 0.32
N ALA A 103 -1.77 -19.58 -0.82
CA ALA A 103 -0.72 -19.40 -1.82
C ALA A 103 0.43 -18.48 -1.35
N ASN A 104 0.18 -17.67 -0.33
CA ASN A 104 1.15 -16.76 0.29
C ASN A 104 2.06 -17.40 1.35
N GLY A 105 1.96 -18.72 1.57
CA GLY A 105 2.72 -19.45 2.60
C GLY A 105 2.05 -19.55 3.96
N GLY A 106 0.84 -18.98 4.11
CA GLY A 106 0.01 -19.13 5.30
C GLY A 106 -1.02 -20.27 5.18
N SER A 107 -2.07 -20.20 5.98
CA SER A 107 -3.24 -21.07 5.93
C SER A 107 -4.50 -20.31 6.29
N TYR A 108 -5.66 -20.86 5.91
CA TYR A 108 -6.95 -20.31 6.30
C TYR A 108 -7.96 -21.42 6.58
N PHE A 109 -8.82 -21.16 7.55
CA PHE A 109 -10.03 -21.95 7.82
C PHE A 109 -11.23 -21.21 7.22
N GLN A 110 -12.15 -21.92 6.63
CA GLN A 110 -13.44 -21.36 6.22
C GLN A 110 -14.58 -22.31 6.58
N ALA A 111 -15.63 -21.75 7.15
CA ALA A 111 -16.88 -22.42 7.38
C ALA A 111 -17.79 -22.25 6.15
N GLY A 112 -18.43 -23.33 5.71
CA GLY A 112 -19.32 -23.32 4.56
C GLY A 112 -18.63 -23.08 3.21
N LYS A 113 -19.43 -22.67 2.23
CA LYS A 113 -18.94 -22.40 0.87
C LYS A 113 -18.51 -20.95 0.74
N VAL A 114 -17.30 -20.76 0.24
CA VAL A 114 -16.75 -19.45 -0.10
C VAL A 114 -16.42 -19.40 -1.58
N LYS A 115 -16.86 -18.35 -2.26
CA LYS A 115 -16.57 -18.13 -3.68
C LYS A 115 -15.59 -16.96 -3.83
N GLN A 116 -14.42 -17.22 -4.40
CA GLN A 116 -13.53 -16.15 -4.82
C GLN A 116 -14.11 -15.43 -6.04
N LEU A 117 -14.24 -14.10 -5.96
CA LEU A 117 -14.83 -13.28 -7.01
C LEU A 117 -13.77 -12.64 -7.91
N THR A 118 -12.62 -12.28 -7.35
CA THR A 118 -11.51 -11.64 -8.08
C THR A 118 -10.22 -12.40 -7.84
N LYS A 119 -9.32 -12.39 -8.82
CA LYS A 119 -7.99 -13.05 -8.76
C LYS A 119 -7.02 -12.42 -9.76
N GLY A 120 -5.74 -12.57 -9.53
CA GLY A 120 -4.68 -12.09 -10.42
C GLY A 120 -3.55 -11.41 -9.67
N ASN A 121 -2.53 -10.94 -10.40
CA ASN A 121 -1.38 -10.21 -9.84
C ASN A 121 -1.67 -8.71 -9.70
N TRP A 122 -2.84 -8.37 -9.23
CA TRP A 122 -3.34 -7.04 -8.95
C TRP A 122 -4.20 -7.11 -7.69
N LEU A 123 -4.52 -5.98 -7.11
CA LEU A 123 -5.29 -5.94 -5.85
C LEU A 123 -6.53 -5.05 -5.97
N VAL A 124 -7.55 -5.38 -5.18
CA VAL A 124 -8.67 -4.50 -4.90
C VAL A 124 -8.24 -3.52 -3.81
N SER A 125 -8.24 -2.22 -4.12
CA SER A 125 -7.92 -1.19 -3.13
C SER A 125 -9.15 -0.71 -2.36
N GLU A 126 -10.33 -0.68 -2.99
CA GLU A 126 -11.55 -0.17 -2.38
C GLU A 126 -12.80 -0.79 -3.01
N ILE A 127 -13.79 -1.16 -2.20
CA ILE A 127 -15.15 -1.47 -2.66
C ILE A 127 -15.95 -0.16 -2.67
N LEU A 128 -16.33 0.33 -3.86
CA LEU A 128 -17.11 1.54 -4.01
C LEU A 128 -18.61 1.35 -3.71
N GLY A 129 -19.09 0.10 -3.82
CA GLY A 129 -20.47 -0.26 -3.57
C GLY A 129 -21.02 -1.27 -4.58
N PHE A 130 -22.33 -1.19 -4.84
CA PHE A 130 -23.04 -2.23 -5.59
C PHE A 130 -23.94 -1.66 -6.68
N ASN A 131 -24.02 -2.38 -7.80
CA ASN A 131 -25.13 -2.25 -8.74
C ASN A 131 -26.14 -3.37 -8.47
N THR A 132 -27.25 -3.03 -7.81
CA THR A 132 -28.26 -4.01 -7.35
C THR A 132 -29.00 -4.68 -8.51
N LYS A 133 -29.23 -3.95 -9.62
CA LYS A 133 -29.93 -4.48 -10.80
C LYS A 133 -29.09 -5.51 -11.53
N ARG A 134 -27.79 -5.30 -11.64
CA ARG A 134 -26.84 -6.22 -12.31
C ARG A 134 -26.20 -7.25 -11.38
N LYS A 135 -26.47 -7.14 -10.06
CA LYS A 135 -25.83 -8.00 -9.03
C LYS A 135 -24.30 -7.93 -9.08
N GLU A 136 -23.78 -6.72 -9.15
CA GLU A 136 -22.34 -6.46 -9.27
C GLU A 136 -21.80 -5.71 -8.07
N VAL A 137 -20.57 -6.06 -7.69
CA VAL A 137 -19.71 -5.25 -6.82
C VAL A 137 -18.89 -4.33 -7.71
N ILE A 138 -18.93 -3.03 -7.42
CA ILE A 138 -18.11 -2.01 -8.07
C ILE A 138 -16.94 -1.69 -7.15
N PHE A 139 -15.73 -1.72 -7.70
CA PHE A 139 -14.51 -1.56 -6.91
C PHE A 139 -13.41 -0.83 -7.69
N THR A 140 -12.45 -0.29 -6.96
CA THR A 140 -11.19 0.20 -7.50
C THR A 140 -10.11 -0.87 -7.34
N ALA A 141 -9.31 -1.07 -8.37
CA ALA A 141 -8.16 -1.97 -8.35
C ALA A 141 -6.88 -1.27 -8.75
N VAL A 142 -5.74 -1.83 -8.34
CA VAL A 142 -4.40 -1.32 -8.59
C VAL A 142 -3.50 -2.42 -9.12
N GLU A 143 -2.70 -2.09 -10.15
CA GLU A 143 -1.64 -2.92 -10.70
C GLU A 143 -0.42 -2.05 -11.04
N GLY A 144 0.61 -2.10 -10.24
CA GLY A 144 1.81 -1.27 -10.43
C GLY A 144 1.49 0.23 -10.38
N LEU A 145 1.68 0.95 -11.50
CA LEU A 145 1.38 2.38 -11.63
C LEU A 145 -0.02 2.67 -12.22
N ARG A 146 -0.85 1.65 -12.37
CA ARG A 146 -2.19 1.76 -12.94
C ARG A 146 -3.23 1.54 -11.87
N SER A 147 -4.26 2.37 -11.83
CA SER A 147 -5.49 2.07 -11.11
C SER A 147 -6.70 2.30 -11.99
N GLY A 148 -7.86 1.77 -11.60
CA GLY A 148 -9.09 1.91 -12.35
C GLY A 148 -10.28 1.31 -11.65
N HIS A 149 -11.47 1.54 -12.22
CA HIS A 149 -12.74 1.06 -11.66
C HIS A 149 -13.25 -0.12 -12.46
N PHE A 150 -13.72 -1.14 -11.76
CA PHE A 150 -14.16 -2.40 -12.33
C PHE A 150 -15.43 -2.90 -11.65
N ALA A 151 -16.05 -3.88 -12.29
CA ALA A 151 -17.22 -4.56 -11.73
C ALA A 151 -17.03 -6.08 -11.80
N VAL A 152 -17.46 -6.79 -10.75
CA VAL A 152 -17.58 -8.24 -10.78
C VAL A 152 -19.02 -8.64 -10.49
N ASN A 153 -19.60 -9.48 -11.36
CA ASN A 153 -20.91 -10.07 -11.12
C ASN A 153 -20.82 -11.18 -10.09
N VAL A 154 -21.56 -11.01 -8.98
CA VAL A 154 -21.49 -11.94 -7.83
C VAL A 154 -21.99 -13.35 -8.20
N SER A 155 -22.98 -13.47 -9.09
CA SER A 155 -23.61 -14.73 -9.43
C SER A 155 -22.72 -15.61 -10.31
N ASN A 156 -22.18 -15.06 -11.40
CA ASN A 156 -21.40 -15.81 -12.38
C ASN A 156 -19.88 -15.56 -12.32
N GLY A 157 -19.42 -14.58 -11.52
CA GLY A 157 -18.01 -14.23 -11.39
C GLY A 157 -17.43 -13.52 -12.61
N LYS A 158 -18.27 -13.08 -13.56
CA LYS A 158 -17.78 -12.33 -14.71
C LYS A 158 -17.28 -10.98 -14.24
N ILE A 159 -16.04 -10.69 -14.58
CA ILE A 159 -15.39 -9.42 -14.32
C ILE A 159 -15.18 -8.67 -15.64
N SER A 160 -15.35 -7.35 -15.63
CA SER A 160 -14.83 -6.50 -16.70
C SER A 160 -13.32 -6.60 -16.69
N GLU A 161 -12.70 -6.82 -17.85
CA GLU A 161 -11.26 -7.09 -17.96
C GLU A 161 -10.42 -6.00 -17.28
N PRO A 162 -9.78 -6.32 -16.15
CA PRO A 162 -8.97 -5.33 -15.46
C PRO A 162 -7.69 -5.05 -16.27
N PHE A 163 -7.37 -3.78 -16.46
CA PHE A 163 -6.11 -3.26 -16.98
C PHE A 163 -5.76 -3.53 -18.45
N GLU A 164 -6.53 -4.29 -19.25
CA GLU A 164 -6.18 -4.60 -20.65
C GLU A 164 -5.92 -3.35 -21.50
N ASN A 165 -6.65 -2.26 -21.27
CA ASN A 165 -6.47 -0.98 -21.95
C ASN A 165 -6.24 0.20 -20.99
N CYS A 166 -5.89 -0.08 -19.74
CA CYS A 166 -5.69 0.93 -18.72
C CYS A 166 -4.31 1.56 -18.86
N LYS A 167 -4.25 2.88 -19.01
CA LYS A 167 -3.00 3.64 -18.97
C LYS A 167 -2.56 3.86 -17.53
N GLU A 168 -1.30 4.22 -17.33
CA GLU A 168 -0.82 4.71 -16.04
C GLU A 168 -1.62 5.93 -15.61
N SER A 169 -2.29 5.81 -14.48
CA SER A 169 -3.20 6.82 -13.92
C SER A 169 -3.53 6.47 -12.48
N GLU A 170 -4.01 7.44 -11.75
CA GLU A 170 -4.48 7.27 -10.38
C GLU A 170 -5.95 7.69 -10.30
N HIS A 171 -6.82 6.75 -9.95
CA HIS A 171 -8.27 6.92 -9.93
C HIS A 171 -8.84 6.85 -8.51
N SER A 172 -9.87 7.67 -8.26
CA SER A 172 -10.74 7.57 -7.09
C SER A 172 -12.20 7.75 -7.50
N GLY A 173 -13.10 6.99 -6.90
CA GLY A 173 -14.50 6.92 -7.31
C GLY A 173 -15.49 7.30 -6.22
N THR A 174 -16.65 7.84 -6.65
CA THR A 174 -17.84 7.97 -5.78
C THR A 174 -19.03 7.42 -6.53
N LEU A 175 -19.57 6.31 -6.04
CA LEU A 175 -20.66 5.59 -6.68
C LEU A 175 -22.01 6.23 -6.33
N SER A 176 -22.93 6.33 -7.30
CA SER A 176 -24.31 6.72 -7.05
C SER A 176 -25.05 5.65 -6.22
N ALA A 177 -26.08 6.05 -5.47
CA ALA A 177 -26.86 5.13 -4.64
C ALA A 177 -27.47 3.95 -5.43
N SER A 178 -27.80 4.15 -6.71
CA SER A 178 -28.29 3.08 -7.60
C SER A 178 -27.21 2.15 -8.13
N GLY A 179 -25.93 2.52 -7.98
CA GLY A 179 -24.81 1.83 -8.59
C GLY A 179 -24.72 1.97 -10.11
N THR A 180 -25.51 2.87 -10.73
CA THR A 180 -25.56 3.04 -12.18
C THR A 180 -24.48 3.98 -12.69
N TYR A 181 -24.19 5.03 -11.92
CA TYR A 181 -23.23 6.05 -12.27
C TYR A 181 -22.11 6.16 -11.23
N LEU A 182 -20.94 6.51 -11.72
CA LEU A 182 -19.75 6.75 -10.92
C LEU A 182 -19.20 8.15 -11.26
N ILE A 183 -18.90 8.94 -10.26
CA ILE A 183 -18.00 10.09 -10.41
C ILE A 183 -16.58 9.57 -10.32
N ASP A 184 -15.91 9.51 -11.44
CA ASP A 184 -14.50 9.13 -11.53
C ASP A 184 -13.63 10.39 -11.50
N ARG A 185 -12.71 10.45 -10.55
CA ARG A 185 -11.66 11.48 -10.46
C ARG A 185 -10.36 10.81 -10.74
N TYR A 186 -9.63 11.27 -11.75
CA TYR A 186 -8.32 10.73 -12.02
C TYR A 186 -7.31 11.80 -12.41
N SER A 187 -6.06 11.43 -12.30
CA SER A 187 -4.90 12.15 -12.82
C SER A 187 -3.98 11.20 -13.59
N THR A 188 -3.20 11.77 -14.50
CA THR A 188 -2.08 11.08 -15.15
C THR A 188 -0.82 11.90 -14.94
N LYS A 189 0.33 11.40 -15.39
CA LYS A 189 1.59 12.15 -15.26
C LYS A 189 1.53 13.57 -15.84
N ASP A 190 0.74 13.76 -16.92
CA ASP A 190 0.65 15.00 -17.67
C ASP A 190 -0.67 15.78 -17.44
N GLN A 191 -1.66 15.16 -16.77
CA GLN A 191 -2.96 15.75 -16.49
C GLN A 191 -3.23 15.81 -14.99
N PRO A 192 -3.34 17.00 -14.37
CA PRO A 192 -3.44 17.12 -12.92
C PRO A 192 -4.75 16.59 -12.35
N ARG A 193 -5.85 16.76 -13.05
CA ARG A 193 -7.17 16.24 -12.64
C ARG A 193 -8.17 16.23 -13.77
N VAL A 194 -8.89 15.11 -13.86
CA VAL A 194 -10.12 14.99 -14.66
C VAL A 194 -11.22 14.47 -13.74
N ILE A 195 -12.44 14.98 -13.91
CA ILE A 195 -13.62 14.48 -13.21
C ILE A 195 -14.67 14.15 -14.28
N ASN A 196 -15.04 12.88 -14.35
CA ASN A 196 -16.01 12.37 -15.30
C ASN A 196 -17.23 11.77 -14.59
N LEU A 197 -18.38 11.89 -15.21
CA LEU A 197 -19.52 11.01 -14.94
C LEU A 197 -19.39 9.78 -15.85
N VAL A 198 -19.41 8.60 -15.24
CA VAL A 198 -19.15 7.32 -15.90
C VAL A 198 -20.37 6.39 -15.72
N ASP A 199 -20.80 5.69 -16.77
CA ASP A 199 -21.77 4.60 -16.67
C ASP A 199 -21.05 3.32 -16.23
N THR A 200 -21.45 2.75 -15.09
CA THR A 200 -20.83 1.54 -14.53
C THR A 200 -21.09 0.27 -15.33
N LYS A 201 -21.94 0.32 -16.36
CA LYS A 201 -22.19 -0.82 -17.25
C LYS A 201 -20.96 -1.20 -18.08
N ASN A 202 -20.19 -0.22 -18.48
CA ASN A 202 -19.04 -0.41 -19.36
C ASN A 202 -17.87 0.53 -19.03
N PHE A 203 -17.99 1.28 -17.93
CA PHE A 203 -17.05 2.30 -17.46
C PHE A 203 -16.70 3.36 -18.52
N LYS A 204 -17.67 3.66 -19.40
CA LYS A 204 -17.52 4.74 -20.38
C LYS A 204 -17.98 6.07 -19.80
N GLU A 205 -17.22 7.10 -20.13
CA GLU A 205 -17.59 8.48 -19.88
C GLU A 205 -18.93 8.81 -20.54
N THR A 206 -19.83 9.39 -19.76
CA THR A 206 -21.12 9.92 -20.22
C THR A 206 -21.11 11.46 -20.26
N ALA A 207 -20.31 12.07 -19.40
CA ALA A 207 -20.07 13.51 -19.39
C ALA A 207 -18.70 13.81 -18.73
N ASN A 208 -17.98 14.76 -19.29
CA ASN A 208 -16.85 15.38 -18.60
C ASN A 208 -17.38 16.53 -17.73
N LEU A 209 -17.04 16.50 -16.43
CA LEU A 209 -17.47 17.52 -15.46
C LEU A 209 -16.36 18.54 -15.22
N LEU A 210 -15.10 18.12 -15.32
CA LEU A 210 -13.93 18.96 -15.16
C LEU A 210 -12.73 18.34 -15.88
N THR A 211 -12.01 19.15 -16.62
CA THR A 211 -10.63 18.90 -17.00
C THR A 211 -9.80 20.09 -16.51
N ALA A 212 -9.00 19.87 -15.48
CA ALA A 212 -8.19 20.93 -14.90
C ALA A 212 -7.08 21.34 -15.86
N GLU A 213 -6.84 22.65 -15.95
CA GLU A 213 -5.68 23.19 -16.64
C GLU A 213 -4.40 22.77 -15.92
N ASN A 214 -3.32 22.66 -16.68
CA ASN A 214 -2.00 22.42 -16.09
C ASN A 214 -1.52 23.68 -15.35
N PRO A 215 -1.32 23.64 -14.01
CA PRO A 215 -0.92 24.82 -13.24
C PRO A 215 0.51 25.32 -13.59
N TYR A 216 1.24 24.51 -14.36
CA TYR A 216 2.60 24.83 -14.78
C TYR A 216 2.70 25.29 -16.24
N ASP A 217 1.57 25.55 -16.91
CA ASP A 217 1.60 26.09 -18.27
C ASP A 217 2.34 27.42 -18.31
N GLY A 218 3.26 27.55 -19.25
CA GLY A 218 4.15 28.71 -19.37
C GLY A 218 5.42 28.66 -18.51
N TYR A 219 5.58 27.63 -17.65
CA TYR A 219 6.81 27.40 -16.93
C TYR A 219 7.70 26.37 -17.66
N GLN A 220 9.01 26.56 -17.56
CA GLN A 220 9.97 25.55 -18.00
C GLN A 220 10.10 24.48 -16.89
N MET A 221 9.40 23.37 -17.07
CA MET A 221 9.29 22.34 -16.05
C MET A 221 10.43 21.32 -16.10
N PRO A 222 10.82 20.73 -14.96
CA PRO A 222 11.68 19.56 -14.90
C PRO A 222 11.05 18.38 -15.66
N SER A 223 11.90 17.55 -16.26
CA SER A 223 11.45 16.30 -16.90
C SER A 223 11.38 15.17 -15.88
N ILE A 224 10.35 14.31 -16.01
CA ILE A 224 10.14 13.15 -15.14
C ILE A 224 10.23 11.87 -15.95
N GLU A 225 11.02 10.94 -15.46
CA GLU A 225 11.17 9.58 -15.99
C GLU A 225 10.79 8.59 -14.90
N THR A 226 10.08 7.54 -15.28
CA THR A 226 9.79 6.37 -14.45
C THR A 226 10.36 5.13 -15.09
N GLY A 227 10.66 4.14 -14.27
CA GLY A 227 11.17 2.85 -14.73
C GLY A 227 11.26 1.85 -13.60
N THR A 228 11.94 0.76 -13.84
CA THR A 228 12.21 -0.28 -12.83
C THR A 228 13.69 -0.58 -12.73
N ILE A 229 14.12 -0.92 -11.52
CA ILE A 229 15.45 -1.51 -11.24
C ILE A 229 15.25 -2.76 -10.39
N LYS A 230 16.24 -3.64 -10.36
CA LYS A 230 16.19 -4.82 -9.52
C LYS A 230 16.48 -4.48 -8.05
N ALA A 231 15.68 -5.06 -7.16
CA ALA A 231 15.89 -5.01 -5.72
C ALA A 231 17.19 -5.71 -5.31
N ALA A 232 17.55 -5.62 -4.05
CA ALA A 232 18.73 -6.28 -3.50
C ALA A 232 18.67 -7.82 -3.57
N ASP A 233 17.47 -8.41 -3.73
CA ASP A 233 17.29 -9.85 -3.97
C ASP A 233 17.65 -10.27 -5.42
N GLY A 234 17.93 -9.32 -6.32
CA GLY A 234 18.28 -9.55 -7.71
C GLY A 234 17.13 -9.94 -8.64
N THR A 235 15.93 -10.10 -8.12
CA THR A 235 14.77 -10.60 -8.88
C THR A 235 13.59 -9.66 -8.92
N THR A 236 13.24 -9.03 -7.80
CA THR A 236 12.07 -8.15 -7.66
C THR A 236 12.31 -6.82 -8.37
N ASP A 237 11.33 -6.37 -9.16
CA ASP A 237 11.37 -5.06 -9.80
C ASP A 237 10.88 -3.98 -8.82
N LEU A 238 11.63 -2.89 -8.72
CA LEU A 238 11.30 -1.71 -7.93
C LEU A 238 11.02 -0.54 -8.85
N HIS A 239 9.87 0.09 -8.71
CA HIS A 239 9.54 1.31 -9.45
C HIS A 239 10.33 2.50 -8.92
N TYR A 240 10.87 3.30 -9.85
CA TYR A 240 11.51 4.58 -9.51
C TYR A 240 10.93 5.73 -10.30
N ARG A 241 11.11 6.92 -9.77
CA ARG A 241 10.92 8.22 -10.41
C ARG A 241 12.22 9.00 -10.35
N LEU A 242 12.67 9.49 -11.50
CA LEU A 242 13.82 10.37 -11.65
C LEU A 242 13.35 11.69 -12.26
N MET A 243 13.61 12.81 -11.58
CA MET A 243 13.29 14.14 -12.08
C MET A 243 14.59 14.90 -12.38
N LYS A 244 14.72 15.39 -13.60
CA LYS A 244 15.87 16.17 -14.05
C LYS A 244 15.53 17.64 -14.18
N PRO A 245 16.49 18.58 -13.91
CA PRO A 245 16.28 20.02 -14.08
C PRO A 245 15.69 20.38 -15.44
N ALA A 246 14.89 21.44 -15.51
CA ALA A 246 14.26 21.90 -16.74
C ALA A 246 15.31 22.28 -17.83
N ASN A 247 16.45 22.80 -17.41
CA ASN A 247 17.59 23.16 -18.27
C ASN A 247 18.70 22.09 -18.22
N PHE A 248 18.30 20.82 -18.17
CA PHE A 248 19.22 19.70 -18.08
C PHE A 248 20.23 19.68 -19.23
N ASP A 249 21.49 19.55 -18.89
CA ASP A 249 22.63 19.44 -19.81
C ASP A 249 23.37 18.11 -19.50
N PRO A 250 23.34 17.12 -20.40
CA PRO A 250 23.97 15.81 -20.15
C PRO A 250 25.49 15.87 -19.98
N ALA A 251 26.15 16.99 -20.32
CA ALA A 251 27.57 17.17 -20.12
C ALA A 251 27.94 17.64 -18.71
N LYS A 252 26.95 18.04 -17.91
CA LYS A 252 27.14 18.49 -16.51
C LYS A 252 26.93 17.38 -15.51
N LYS A 253 27.50 17.59 -14.33
CA LYS A 253 27.29 16.73 -13.15
C LYS A 253 26.30 17.42 -12.19
N TYR A 254 25.30 16.67 -11.74
CA TYR A 254 24.24 17.17 -10.87
C TYR A 254 24.24 16.49 -9.50
N PRO A 255 24.08 17.24 -8.41
CA PRO A 255 23.81 16.66 -7.11
C PRO A 255 22.43 16.00 -7.11
N VAL A 256 22.27 14.98 -6.27
CA VAL A 256 21.03 14.22 -6.16
C VAL A 256 20.43 14.37 -4.77
N ILE A 257 19.12 14.51 -4.72
CA ILE A 257 18.34 14.37 -3.49
C ILE A 257 17.42 13.14 -3.64
N VAL A 258 17.63 12.17 -2.77
CA VAL A 258 16.75 11.00 -2.65
C VAL A 258 15.65 11.34 -1.65
N TYR A 259 14.38 11.24 -2.09
CA TYR A 259 13.25 11.22 -1.19
C TYR A 259 12.90 9.77 -0.86
N VAL A 260 12.79 9.45 0.42
CA VAL A 260 12.41 8.13 0.89
C VAL A 260 11.25 8.21 1.88
N TYR A 261 10.24 7.37 1.70
CA TYR A 261 9.34 6.95 2.77
C TYR A 261 9.66 5.50 3.14
N GLY A 262 9.46 4.56 2.23
CA GLY A 262 9.95 3.19 2.26
C GLY A 262 9.16 2.24 3.16
N GLY A 263 8.22 2.75 3.96
CA GLY A 263 7.48 1.98 4.93
C GLY A 263 6.18 1.36 4.41
N PRO A 264 5.52 0.55 5.25
CA PRO A 264 4.23 -0.05 4.96
C PRO A 264 3.16 0.98 4.57
N HIS A 265 2.20 0.55 3.76
CA HIS A 265 1.05 1.33 3.28
C HIS A 265 1.38 2.59 2.46
N ALA A 266 2.62 2.72 1.96
CA ALA A 266 3.00 3.85 1.12
C ALA A 266 3.46 3.37 -0.26
N GLN A 267 3.05 4.12 -1.28
CA GLN A 267 3.58 4.06 -2.64
C GLN A 267 3.90 5.48 -3.08
N CYS A 268 5.16 5.75 -3.38
CA CYS A 268 5.65 7.11 -3.70
C CYS A 268 5.74 7.35 -5.21
N VAL A 269 5.81 6.30 -6.01
CA VAL A 269 5.81 6.36 -7.47
C VAL A 269 4.47 5.84 -7.96
N THR A 270 3.64 6.72 -8.52
CA THR A 270 2.28 6.40 -8.99
C THR A 270 2.09 6.77 -10.45
N GLY A 271 0.99 6.33 -11.06
CA GLY A 271 0.60 6.75 -12.41
C GLY A 271 -0.09 8.12 -12.45
N GLY A 272 -0.32 8.76 -11.30
CA GLY A 272 -0.98 10.04 -11.17
C GLY A 272 -0.13 11.25 -11.56
N TRP A 273 -0.62 12.43 -11.19
CA TRP A 273 0.02 13.71 -11.54
C TRP A 273 1.50 13.74 -11.17
N GLN A 274 2.33 14.05 -12.18
CA GLN A 274 3.79 14.06 -12.07
C GLN A 274 4.38 12.77 -11.45
N ASN A 275 3.72 11.62 -11.65
CA ASN A 275 4.09 10.32 -11.08
C ASN A 275 4.26 10.34 -9.55
N GLY A 276 3.42 11.13 -8.85
CA GLY A 276 3.46 11.29 -7.41
C GLY A 276 4.54 12.25 -6.89
N ALA A 277 5.21 13.02 -7.77
CA ALA A 277 6.16 14.05 -7.34
C ALA A 277 5.44 15.18 -6.60
N ARG A 278 6.10 15.71 -5.58
CA ARG A 278 5.59 16.82 -4.76
C ARG A 278 6.15 18.15 -5.23
N GLY A 279 5.49 19.25 -4.85
CA GLY A 279 5.96 20.59 -5.19
C GLY A 279 7.40 20.88 -4.76
N TRP A 280 7.84 20.28 -3.64
CA TRP A 280 9.23 20.34 -3.20
C TRP A 280 10.20 19.70 -4.21
N ASP A 281 9.85 18.54 -4.78
CA ASP A 281 10.68 17.87 -5.78
C ASP A 281 10.85 18.75 -7.01
N THR A 282 9.73 19.33 -7.49
CA THR A 282 9.73 20.29 -8.61
C THR A 282 10.59 21.53 -8.31
N TYR A 283 10.46 22.10 -7.11
CA TYR A 283 11.24 23.25 -6.69
C TYR A 283 12.73 22.94 -6.66
N MET A 284 13.15 21.85 -6.05
CA MET A 284 14.57 21.47 -5.96
C MET A 284 15.15 21.12 -7.32
N ALA A 285 14.40 20.45 -8.19
CA ALA A 285 14.82 20.22 -9.56
C ALA A 285 15.02 21.55 -10.32
N SER A 286 14.17 22.57 -10.10
CA SER A 286 14.36 23.92 -10.66
C SER A 286 15.64 24.62 -10.15
N LYS A 287 16.16 24.19 -8.99
CA LYS A 287 17.43 24.68 -8.41
C LYS A 287 18.66 23.91 -8.88
N GLY A 288 18.49 22.97 -9.81
CA GLY A 288 19.61 22.22 -10.39
C GLY A 288 19.93 20.91 -9.68
N TYR A 289 19.01 20.35 -8.90
CA TYR A 289 19.14 19.02 -8.32
C TYR A 289 18.42 17.96 -9.18
N ILE A 290 18.96 16.77 -9.23
CA ILE A 290 18.21 15.59 -9.63
C ILE A 290 17.44 15.12 -8.39
N MET A 291 16.11 14.90 -8.57
CA MET A 291 15.29 14.32 -7.52
C MET A 291 15.02 12.85 -7.84
N PHE A 292 15.20 11.97 -6.87
CA PHE A 292 15.05 10.54 -7.06
C PHE A 292 14.20 9.92 -5.95
N THR A 293 13.34 8.98 -6.33
CA THR A 293 12.51 8.22 -5.41
C THR A 293 12.38 6.81 -5.94
N ILE A 294 12.47 5.83 -5.06
CA ILE A 294 12.25 4.42 -5.36
C ILE A 294 11.32 3.81 -4.30
N ASP A 295 10.34 3.01 -4.76
CA ASP A 295 9.50 2.20 -3.88
C ASP A 295 10.20 0.86 -3.63
N ASN A 296 10.85 0.75 -2.47
CA ASN A 296 11.52 -0.47 -2.03
C ASN A 296 10.52 -1.56 -1.62
N ARG A 297 10.99 -2.80 -1.48
CA ARG A 297 10.21 -3.87 -0.83
C ARG A 297 9.80 -3.42 0.57
N GLY A 298 8.59 -3.81 0.99
CA GLY A 298 7.94 -3.31 2.21
C GLY A 298 6.91 -2.22 1.93
N SER A 299 6.98 -1.51 0.79
CA SER A 299 5.94 -0.56 0.38
C SER A 299 4.69 -1.29 -0.16
N SER A 300 3.59 -0.56 -0.40
CA SER A 300 2.28 -1.13 -0.70
C SER A 300 2.03 -1.39 -2.20
N ASN A 301 0.87 -2.01 -2.48
CA ASN A 301 0.30 -2.20 -3.81
C ASN A 301 1.06 -3.16 -4.73
N ARG A 302 1.88 -4.04 -4.18
CA ARG A 302 2.68 -5.01 -4.92
C ARG A 302 2.46 -6.46 -4.47
N GLY A 303 1.48 -6.69 -3.58
CA GLY A 303 1.16 -7.98 -3.00
C GLY A 303 1.93 -8.30 -1.72
N LEU A 304 1.41 -9.28 -0.97
CA LEU A 304 1.86 -9.56 0.40
C LEU A 304 3.34 -9.96 0.49
N THR A 305 3.87 -10.71 -0.48
CA THR A 305 5.29 -11.11 -0.47
C THR A 305 6.22 -9.91 -0.59
N PHE A 306 5.85 -8.90 -1.36
CA PHE A 306 6.58 -7.65 -1.48
C PHE A 306 6.47 -6.83 -0.20
N GLU A 307 5.26 -6.73 0.36
CA GLU A 307 4.97 -5.94 1.57
C GLU A 307 5.68 -6.52 2.80
N ASN A 308 5.65 -7.83 2.98
CA ASN A 308 6.21 -8.49 4.18
C ASN A 308 7.67 -8.92 4.05
N ALA A 309 8.38 -8.47 3.02
CA ALA A 309 9.81 -8.75 2.84
C ALA A 309 10.68 -8.17 3.98
N THR A 310 10.19 -7.13 4.63
CA THR A 310 10.87 -6.37 5.69
C THR A 310 10.54 -6.86 7.11
N PHE A 311 9.67 -7.87 7.23
CA PHE A 311 9.20 -8.40 8.51
C PHE A 311 10.36 -8.75 9.46
N ARG A 312 10.27 -8.26 10.71
CA ARG A 312 11.23 -8.38 11.82
C ARG A 312 12.54 -7.57 11.65
N ARG A 313 12.69 -6.83 10.53
CA ARG A 313 13.95 -6.13 10.20
C ARG A 313 13.70 -4.80 9.49
N LEU A 314 12.80 -3.97 10.06
CA LEU A 314 12.46 -2.67 9.48
C LEU A 314 13.67 -1.76 9.29
N GLY A 315 13.79 -1.16 8.11
CA GLY A 315 14.90 -0.30 7.71
C GLY A 315 16.13 -1.04 7.17
N ILE A 316 16.17 -2.36 7.22
CA ILE A 316 17.32 -3.17 6.76
C ILE A 316 17.14 -3.55 5.28
N GLU A 317 16.09 -4.27 4.95
CA GLU A 317 15.84 -4.69 3.56
C GLU A 317 15.48 -3.49 2.67
N GLU A 318 14.73 -2.54 3.22
CA GLU A 318 14.44 -1.26 2.56
C GLU A 318 15.74 -0.51 2.26
N GLY A 319 16.67 -0.45 3.21
CA GLY A 319 17.96 0.22 3.04
C GLY A 319 18.80 -0.41 1.93
N LYS A 320 18.84 -1.74 1.85
CA LYS A 320 19.54 -2.45 0.76
C LYS A 320 18.94 -2.12 -0.61
N ASP A 321 17.62 -2.04 -0.71
CA ASP A 321 16.94 -1.67 -1.96
C ASP A 321 17.18 -0.19 -2.32
N GLN A 322 17.22 0.73 -1.35
CA GLN A 322 17.58 2.13 -1.57
C GLN A 322 19.01 2.26 -2.11
N VAL A 323 19.95 1.43 -1.63
CA VAL A 323 21.32 1.38 -2.15
C VAL A 323 21.35 0.92 -3.61
N LYS A 324 20.47 -0.02 -4.03
CA LYS A 324 20.32 -0.36 -5.46
C LYS A 324 19.88 0.84 -6.29
N GLY A 325 19.00 1.68 -5.74
CA GLY A 325 18.67 2.97 -6.36
C GLY A 325 19.89 3.89 -6.54
N VAL A 326 20.76 3.94 -5.54
CA VAL A 326 22.01 4.73 -5.63
C VAL A 326 22.99 4.12 -6.61
N GLU A 327 23.13 2.79 -6.67
CA GLU A 327 23.96 2.13 -7.69
C GLU A 327 23.50 2.49 -9.10
N PHE A 328 22.18 2.48 -9.35
CA PHE A 328 21.61 2.96 -10.60
C PHE A 328 21.97 4.43 -10.87
N LEU A 329 21.78 5.32 -9.90
CA LEU A 329 22.14 6.74 -10.05
C LEU A 329 23.61 6.92 -10.40
N LYS A 330 24.52 6.21 -9.73
CA LYS A 330 25.98 6.26 -10.00
C LYS A 330 26.36 5.76 -11.39
N SER A 331 25.53 4.96 -12.03
CA SER A 331 25.74 4.51 -13.42
C SER A 331 25.43 5.60 -14.47
N LEU A 332 24.69 6.65 -14.05
CA LEU A 332 24.30 7.74 -14.95
C LEU A 332 25.44 8.78 -15.07
N PRO A 333 25.91 9.09 -16.29
CA PRO A 333 27.11 9.92 -16.48
C PRO A 333 26.97 11.35 -15.95
N TYR A 334 25.75 11.84 -15.80
CA TYR A 334 25.42 13.18 -15.33
C TYR A 334 25.16 13.28 -13.83
N VAL A 335 25.29 12.19 -13.07
CA VAL A 335 25.15 12.20 -11.61
C VAL A 335 26.50 12.49 -10.96
N ASP A 336 26.50 13.39 -9.99
CA ASP A 336 27.64 13.62 -9.09
C ASP A 336 27.53 12.67 -7.89
N SER A 337 28.28 11.59 -7.94
CA SER A 337 28.27 10.54 -6.92
C SER A 337 28.74 10.97 -5.54
N GLU A 338 29.46 12.11 -5.47
CA GLU A 338 29.97 12.67 -4.20
C GLU A 338 28.97 13.64 -3.54
N ARG A 339 27.87 13.95 -4.21
CA ARG A 339 26.85 14.90 -3.73
C ARG A 339 25.47 14.26 -3.76
N ILE A 340 25.26 13.23 -2.91
CA ILE A 340 23.98 12.55 -2.75
C ILE A 340 23.46 12.84 -1.34
N GLY A 341 22.28 13.45 -1.25
CA GLY A 341 21.54 13.67 -0.02
C GLY A 341 20.27 12.84 0.04
N VAL A 342 19.70 12.69 1.23
CA VAL A 342 18.47 11.92 1.47
C VAL A 342 17.56 12.65 2.44
N HIS A 343 16.24 12.60 2.20
CA HIS A 343 15.28 13.12 3.15
C HIS A 343 13.99 12.30 3.18
N GLY A 344 13.30 12.32 4.32
CA GLY A 344 12.02 11.67 4.50
C GLY A 344 11.40 12.03 5.84
N TRP A 345 10.11 11.71 5.99
CA TRP A 345 9.33 12.02 7.19
C TRP A 345 8.73 10.76 7.79
N SER A 346 8.60 10.69 9.14
CA SER A 346 8.05 9.54 9.88
C SER A 346 8.88 8.27 9.62
N PHE A 347 8.32 7.22 9.02
CA PHE A 347 9.09 6.06 8.55
C PHE A 347 10.21 6.49 7.60
N GLY A 348 9.97 7.49 6.74
CA GLY A 348 11.00 8.10 5.90
C GLY A 348 12.09 8.81 6.70
N GLY A 349 11.76 9.35 7.87
CA GLY A 349 12.74 9.87 8.83
C GLY A 349 13.61 8.76 9.42
N HIS A 350 13.01 7.62 9.79
CA HIS A 350 13.73 6.41 10.17
C HIS A 350 14.68 5.97 9.05
N MET A 351 14.15 5.85 7.82
CA MET A 351 14.95 5.45 6.66
C MET A 351 16.10 6.42 6.37
N THR A 352 15.83 7.74 6.42
CA THR A 352 16.89 8.76 6.25
C THR A 352 18.00 8.58 7.27
N THR A 353 17.65 8.45 8.55
CA THR A 353 18.62 8.22 9.62
C THR A 353 19.37 6.91 9.44
N ALA A 354 18.65 5.81 9.13
CA ALA A 354 19.25 4.51 8.88
C ALA A 354 20.25 4.54 7.71
N LEU A 355 19.89 5.19 6.61
CA LEU A 355 20.76 5.32 5.44
C LEU A 355 22.00 6.16 5.72
N MET A 356 21.87 7.28 6.46
CA MET A 356 23.02 8.11 6.87
C MET A 356 23.99 7.38 7.78
N LEU A 357 23.47 6.49 8.67
CA LEU A 357 24.30 5.77 9.63
C LEU A 357 24.89 4.47 9.08
N ARG A 358 24.17 3.77 8.20
CA ARG A 358 24.61 2.46 7.67
C ARG A 358 25.45 2.59 6.40
N TYR A 359 25.29 3.70 5.66
CA TYR A 359 25.96 3.93 4.37
C TYR A 359 26.57 5.35 4.32
N PRO A 360 27.43 5.70 5.29
CA PRO A 360 28.01 7.04 5.42
C PRO A 360 28.88 7.42 4.20
N GLU A 361 29.45 6.44 3.52
CA GLU A 361 30.22 6.62 2.29
C GLU A 361 29.35 7.09 1.11
N ILE A 362 28.02 6.86 1.17
CA ILE A 362 27.07 7.21 0.11
C ILE A 362 26.41 8.56 0.37
N PHE A 363 25.72 8.68 1.52
CA PHE A 363 24.87 9.83 1.83
C PHE A 363 25.64 10.87 2.62
N LYS A 364 25.76 12.08 2.06
CA LYS A 364 26.55 13.16 2.66
C LYS A 364 25.73 14.15 3.48
N VAL A 365 24.44 14.28 3.17
CA VAL A 365 23.50 15.17 3.87
C VAL A 365 22.17 14.44 4.03
N GLY A 366 21.61 14.49 5.25
CA GLY A 366 20.30 13.94 5.55
C GLY A 366 19.39 14.93 6.27
N VAL A 367 18.09 14.90 5.96
CA VAL A 367 17.05 15.62 6.70
C VAL A 367 15.97 14.63 7.11
N ALA A 368 15.97 14.26 8.40
CA ALA A 368 15.07 13.27 8.98
C ALA A 368 13.97 13.98 9.80
N GLY A 369 12.75 13.97 9.29
CA GLY A 369 11.60 14.53 10.01
C GLY A 369 10.87 13.45 10.80
N GLY A 370 10.55 13.69 12.08
CA GLY A 370 9.82 12.79 12.96
C GLY A 370 10.33 11.34 12.96
N PRO A 371 11.65 11.08 13.01
CA PRO A 371 12.20 9.74 12.81
C PRO A 371 11.86 8.80 13.96
N VAL A 372 11.45 7.58 13.65
CA VAL A 372 11.47 6.49 14.63
C VAL A 372 12.93 6.02 14.77
N ILE A 373 13.53 6.23 15.92
CA ILE A 373 14.93 5.87 16.19
C ILE A 373 15.03 4.48 16.81
N ASP A 374 14.06 4.09 17.60
CA ASP A 374 13.99 2.82 18.31
C ASP A 374 12.56 2.30 18.30
N TRP A 375 12.33 1.20 17.58
CA TRP A 375 11.00 0.59 17.44
C TRP A 375 10.41 0.10 18.76
N GLY A 376 11.22 -0.14 19.79
CA GLY A 376 10.75 -0.50 21.12
C GLY A 376 9.97 0.61 21.84
N TYR A 377 10.03 1.85 21.35
CA TYR A 377 9.27 3.00 21.88
C TYR A 377 8.11 3.42 20.98
N TYR A 378 7.91 2.74 19.85
CA TYR A 378 6.78 3.04 18.98
C TYR A 378 5.50 2.37 19.50
N GLU A 379 4.34 2.74 18.96
CA GLU A 379 3.07 2.17 19.38
C GLU A 379 3.01 0.66 19.08
N VAL A 380 2.36 -0.09 19.99
CA VAL A 380 2.43 -1.54 20.08
C VAL A 380 1.87 -2.24 18.84
N MET A 381 0.69 -1.83 18.39
CA MET A 381 -0.01 -2.51 17.28
C MET A 381 0.79 -2.43 15.99
N TYR A 382 1.32 -1.26 15.62
CA TYR A 382 2.16 -1.08 14.43
C TYR A 382 3.52 -1.76 14.60
N GLY A 383 4.23 -1.46 15.71
CA GLY A 383 5.56 -1.98 15.98
C GLY A 383 5.58 -3.50 15.99
N GLU A 384 4.71 -4.14 16.75
CA GLU A 384 4.68 -5.59 16.86
C GLU A 384 4.16 -6.31 15.61
N ARG A 385 3.32 -5.68 14.78
CA ARG A 385 2.92 -6.25 13.49
C ARG A 385 4.10 -6.52 12.58
N TYR A 386 5.02 -5.57 12.50
CA TYR A 386 6.13 -5.64 11.54
C TYR A 386 7.44 -6.13 12.15
N MET A 387 7.56 -6.12 13.50
CA MET A 387 8.78 -6.50 14.21
C MET A 387 8.60 -7.68 15.16
N ASP A 388 7.39 -8.20 15.36
CA ASP A 388 7.00 -9.02 16.52
C ASP A 388 7.23 -8.31 17.86
N THR A 389 7.14 -9.02 18.99
CA THR A 389 7.45 -8.43 20.30
C THR A 389 8.97 -8.33 20.52
N PRO A 390 9.43 -7.38 21.35
CA PRO A 390 10.85 -7.31 21.71
C PRO A 390 11.40 -8.61 22.29
N GLU A 391 10.57 -9.38 23.00
CA GLU A 391 10.95 -10.65 23.61
C GLU A 391 11.12 -11.76 22.55
N SER A 392 10.27 -11.78 21.52
CA SER A 392 10.32 -12.80 20.47
C SER A 392 11.32 -12.47 19.36
N ASN A 393 11.71 -11.19 19.22
CA ASN A 393 12.64 -10.71 18.20
C ASN A 393 13.71 -9.76 18.77
N PRO A 394 14.43 -10.10 19.85
CA PRO A 394 15.40 -9.18 20.48
C PRO A 394 16.53 -8.75 19.54
N GLU A 395 17.01 -9.64 18.68
CA GLU A 395 18.07 -9.31 17.72
C GLU A 395 17.59 -8.34 16.63
N GLY A 396 16.35 -8.48 16.13
CA GLY A 396 15.77 -7.54 15.18
C GLY A 396 15.62 -6.13 15.78
N TYR A 397 15.10 -6.01 16.99
CA TYR A 397 15.03 -4.73 17.69
C TYR A 397 16.40 -4.11 17.93
N LYS A 398 17.39 -4.90 18.30
CA LYS A 398 18.76 -4.44 18.48
C LYS A 398 19.39 -3.96 17.16
N GLU A 399 19.22 -4.71 16.08
CA GLU A 399 19.75 -4.38 14.75
C GLU A 399 19.11 -3.11 14.19
N CYS A 400 17.79 -2.94 14.39
CA CYS A 400 17.02 -1.80 13.87
C CYS A 400 17.11 -0.54 14.76
N ASN A 401 17.70 -0.64 15.96
CA ASN A 401 17.87 0.50 16.86
C ASN A 401 18.99 1.43 16.39
N LEU A 402 18.61 2.58 15.86
CA LEU A 402 19.54 3.53 15.25
C LEU A 402 20.46 4.23 16.28
N LYS A 403 20.11 4.24 17.56
CA LYS A 403 21.00 4.75 18.61
C LYS A 403 22.32 4.00 18.63
N ASN A 404 22.28 2.68 18.37
CA ASN A 404 23.47 1.84 18.37
C ASN A 404 24.44 2.17 17.22
N LEU A 405 23.98 2.88 16.22
CA LEU A 405 24.76 3.25 15.03
C LEU A 405 25.19 4.72 15.04
N ALA A 406 24.83 5.51 16.04
CA ALA A 406 25.06 6.97 16.05
C ALA A 406 26.53 7.35 15.83
N GLY A 407 27.47 6.53 16.32
CA GLY A 407 28.91 6.74 16.12
C GLY A 407 29.42 6.53 14.69
N GLN A 408 28.57 6.02 13.78
CA GLN A 408 28.91 5.79 12.36
C GLN A 408 28.58 7.00 11.47
N LEU A 409 28.01 8.06 12.02
CA LEU A 409 27.67 9.25 11.25
C LEU A 409 28.92 9.99 10.77
N GLU A 410 29.11 10.10 9.46
CA GLU A 410 30.21 10.86 8.84
C GLU A 410 29.73 12.14 8.13
N GLY A 411 28.47 12.19 7.72
CA GLY A 411 27.88 13.32 7.01
C GLY A 411 27.15 14.31 7.93
N HIS A 412 26.32 15.14 7.33
CA HIS A 412 25.51 16.14 8.03
C HIS A 412 24.08 15.67 8.14
N LEU A 413 23.56 15.46 9.33
CA LEU A 413 22.20 15.04 9.61
C LEU A 413 21.44 16.10 10.39
N LEU A 414 20.35 16.61 9.81
CA LEU A 414 19.37 17.43 10.49
C LEU A 414 18.21 16.52 10.92
N ILE A 415 17.91 16.51 12.22
CA ILE A 415 16.71 15.84 12.78
C ILE A 415 15.70 16.93 13.14
N ILE A 416 14.47 16.76 12.65
CA ILE A 416 13.34 17.63 12.97
C ILE A 416 12.36 16.77 13.77
N HIS A 417 12.06 17.19 14.99
CA HIS A 417 11.16 16.47 15.90
C HIS A 417 10.39 17.50 16.73
N ASP A 418 9.11 17.23 16.98
CA ASP A 418 8.20 17.97 17.88
C ASP A 418 7.98 17.23 19.18
#